data_152ae0fd1516eed5dcb16a5a0da9b1f5
#
_entry.id   152ae0fd1516eed5dcb16a5a0da9b1f5
#
_cell.length_a   1.000
_cell.length_b   1.000
_cell.length_c   1.000
_cell.angle_alpha   90.00
_cell.angle_beta   90.00
_cell.angle_gamma   90.00
#
_symmetry.space_group_name_H-M   'P 1'
#
loop_
_entity.id
_entity.type
_entity.pdbx_description
1 polymer ?
#
loop_
_entity_poly.entity_id
_entity_poly.type
_entity_poly.pdbx_seq_one_letter_code
_entity_poly.pdbx_strand_id
1 'polypeptide(L)'
;SLLEIKVRQALQIEGLSEVVVSSDSDKMLDIASNLGATTLKRPDEYATDNVPMSDVYVHLANNIDCDDVVYLHVTSPLLLTKTLQECVDTYKGLEDYDSLATVHRVQEYLWYNGKPLNYDPTNHPRSQDLPEICALNFAVNIIPRDLMVERRNLVGNNFYPFRLDEVESIDVDSKVDFIKAEFLYE
;
A
#
# COMPACT_ATOMS: atom_id res chain seq x y z
N SER A 1 -15.01 0.69 10.85
CA SER A 1 -14.19 -0.42 10.30
C SER A 1 -12.97 0.12 9.56
N LEU A 2 -11.96 -0.71 9.32
CA LEU A 2 -10.78 -0.33 8.53
C LEU A 2 -11.18 0.18 7.13
N LEU A 3 -12.14 -0.49 6.50
CA LEU A 3 -12.67 -0.07 5.21
C LEU A 3 -13.28 1.35 5.26
N GLU A 4 -14.11 1.65 6.25
CA GLU A 4 -14.71 2.99 6.38
C GLU A 4 -13.66 4.09 6.56
N ILE A 5 -12.65 3.83 7.39
CA ILE A 5 -11.53 4.75 7.59
C ILE A 5 -10.86 5.06 6.24
N LYS A 6 -10.50 4.01 5.49
CA LYS A 6 -9.78 4.17 4.22
C LYS A 6 -10.63 4.82 3.14
N VAL A 7 -11.90 4.45 3.00
CA VAL A 7 -12.81 5.08 2.02
C VAL A 7 -13.02 6.55 2.33
N ARG A 8 -13.29 6.90 3.61
CA ARG A 8 -13.45 8.31 4.01
C ARG A 8 -12.18 9.13 3.76
N GLN A 9 -11.01 8.52 3.97
CA GLN A 9 -9.73 9.14 3.68
C GLN A 9 -9.55 9.38 2.18
N ALA A 10 -9.77 8.36 1.35
CA ALA A 10 -9.63 8.46 -0.10
C ALA A 10 -10.56 9.52 -0.72
N LEU A 11 -11.79 9.63 -0.24
CA LEU A 11 -12.77 10.62 -0.70
C LEU A 11 -12.40 12.08 -0.39
N GLN A 12 -11.40 12.32 0.47
CA GLN A 12 -10.92 13.67 0.81
C GLN A 12 -9.71 14.10 -0.04
N ILE A 13 -9.14 13.19 -0.84
CA ILE A 13 -7.91 13.45 -1.60
C ILE A 13 -8.23 14.22 -2.88
N GLU A 14 -7.56 15.34 -3.05
CA GLU A 14 -7.67 16.16 -4.25
C GLU A 14 -6.93 15.50 -5.43
N GLY A 15 -7.57 15.53 -6.58
CA GLY A 15 -6.98 15.02 -7.82
C GLY A 15 -7.25 13.53 -8.08
N LEU A 16 -8.03 12.85 -7.25
CA LEU A 16 -8.62 11.56 -7.62
C LEU A 16 -9.94 11.80 -8.35
N SER A 17 -10.12 11.14 -9.49
CA SER A 17 -11.37 11.22 -10.28
C SER A 17 -12.48 10.37 -9.69
N GLU A 18 -12.12 9.25 -9.07
CA GLU A 18 -13.05 8.27 -8.53
C GLU A 18 -12.40 7.46 -7.39
N VAL A 19 -13.21 7.00 -6.45
CA VAL A 19 -12.81 6.03 -5.42
C VAL A 19 -13.57 4.74 -5.66
N VAL A 20 -12.83 3.66 -5.97
CA VAL A 20 -13.40 2.34 -6.26
C VAL A 20 -13.04 1.35 -5.16
N VAL A 21 -14.03 0.64 -4.64
CA VAL A 21 -13.82 -0.46 -3.69
C VAL A 21 -14.12 -1.79 -4.38
N SER A 22 -13.11 -2.66 -4.48
CA SER A 22 -13.28 -4.01 -4.99
C SER A 22 -13.33 -5.01 -3.84
N SER A 23 -14.40 -5.81 -3.80
CA SER A 23 -14.59 -6.87 -2.81
C SER A 23 -15.47 -7.99 -3.34
N ASP A 24 -15.27 -9.20 -2.83
CA ASP A 24 -16.17 -10.35 -2.97
C ASP A 24 -17.35 -10.30 -1.98
N SER A 25 -17.25 -9.50 -0.93
CA SER A 25 -18.24 -9.36 0.13
C SER A 25 -19.26 -8.28 -0.19
N ASP A 26 -20.54 -8.65 -0.35
CA ASP A 26 -21.63 -7.68 -0.56
C ASP A 26 -21.73 -6.69 0.60
N LYS A 27 -21.52 -7.15 1.83
CA LYS A 27 -21.49 -6.28 3.02
C LYS A 27 -20.42 -5.18 2.92
N MET A 28 -19.23 -5.50 2.40
CA MET A 28 -18.17 -4.51 2.21
C MET A 28 -18.51 -3.53 1.09
N LEU A 29 -19.12 -4.02 0.01
CA LEU A 29 -19.59 -3.19 -1.10
C LEU A 29 -20.72 -2.25 -0.66
N ASP A 30 -21.66 -2.74 0.16
CA ASP A 30 -22.74 -1.90 0.72
C ASP A 30 -22.17 -0.77 1.60
N ILE A 31 -21.18 -1.07 2.44
CA ILE A 31 -20.48 -0.06 3.25
C ILE A 31 -19.84 1.01 2.35
N ALA A 32 -19.12 0.59 1.32
CA ALA A 32 -18.43 1.48 0.39
C ALA A 32 -19.42 2.37 -0.38
N SER A 33 -20.49 1.79 -0.92
CA SER A 33 -21.54 2.49 -1.65
C SER A 33 -22.24 3.53 -0.76
N ASN A 34 -22.55 3.18 0.49
CA ASN A 34 -23.17 4.10 1.45
C ASN A 34 -22.26 5.29 1.81
N LEU A 35 -20.96 5.17 1.62
CA LEU A 35 -19.97 6.24 1.80
C LEU A 35 -19.76 7.08 0.54
N GLY A 36 -20.30 6.66 -0.61
CA GLY A 36 -20.18 7.36 -1.89
C GLY A 36 -19.05 6.85 -2.80
N ALA A 37 -18.44 5.71 -2.48
CA ALA A 37 -17.48 5.07 -3.38
C ALA A 37 -18.20 4.21 -4.42
N THR A 38 -17.59 4.11 -5.61
CA THR A 38 -17.97 3.12 -6.62
C THR A 38 -17.60 1.71 -6.16
N THR A 39 -18.40 0.74 -6.51
CA THR A 39 -18.19 -0.65 -6.11
C THR A 39 -17.89 -1.53 -7.30
N LEU A 40 -16.88 -2.40 -7.14
CA LEU A 40 -16.51 -3.43 -8.10
C LEU A 40 -16.62 -4.80 -7.42
N LYS A 41 -17.67 -5.56 -7.78
CA LYS A 41 -17.82 -6.94 -7.29
C LYS A 41 -16.71 -7.80 -7.88
N ARG A 42 -15.84 -8.31 -7.00
CA ARG A 42 -14.79 -9.22 -7.38
C ARG A 42 -15.35 -10.65 -7.49
N PRO A 43 -15.15 -11.36 -8.62
CA PRO A 43 -15.55 -12.75 -8.75
C PRO A 43 -14.88 -13.65 -7.70
N ASP A 44 -15.57 -14.67 -7.24
CA ASP A 44 -15.11 -15.58 -6.17
C ASP A 44 -13.76 -16.24 -6.51
N GLU A 45 -13.50 -16.46 -7.78
CA GLU A 45 -12.21 -17.00 -8.27
C GLU A 45 -11.00 -16.13 -7.90
N TYR A 46 -11.19 -14.79 -7.75
CA TYR A 46 -10.15 -13.86 -7.31
C TYR A 46 -10.16 -13.59 -5.80
N ALA A 47 -10.98 -14.32 -5.05
CA ALA A 47 -11.14 -14.14 -3.60
C ALA A 47 -10.65 -15.36 -2.79
N THR A 48 -9.93 -16.28 -3.43
CA THR A 48 -9.40 -17.48 -2.78
C THR A 48 -7.95 -17.30 -2.35
N ASP A 49 -7.51 -18.02 -1.32
CA ASP A 49 -6.12 -17.99 -0.84
C ASP A 49 -5.09 -18.53 -1.86
N ASN A 50 -5.55 -19.19 -2.91
CA ASN A 50 -4.69 -19.78 -3.94
C ASN A 50 -4.39 -18.85 -5.12
N VAL A 51 -5.12 -17.73 -5.24
CA VAL A 51 -4.92 -16.78 -6.34
C VAL A 51 -3.77 -15.83 -6.00
N PRO A 52 -2.74 -15.75 -6.86
CA PRO A 52 -1.69 -14.77 -6.68
C PRO A 52 -2.26 -13.34 -6.73
N MET A 53 -1.75 -12.47 -5.86
CA MET A 53 -2.14 -11.04 -5.87
C MET A 53 -1.90 -10.37 -7.22
N SER A 54 -0.91 -10.84 -8.00
CA SER A 54 -0.67 -10.39 -9.37
C SER A 54 -1.88 -10.56 -10.29
N ASP A 55 -2.68 -11.61 -10.12
CA ASP A 55 -3.90 -11.85 -10.91
C ASP A 55 -5.02 -10.90 -10.47
N VAL A 56 -5.11 -10.65 -9.17
CA VAL A 56 -6.04 -9.68 -8.60
C VAL A 56 -5.73 -8.27 -9.10
N TYR A 57 -4.47 -7.87 -9.15
CA TYR A 57 -4.06 -6.55 -9.67
C TYR A 57 -4.44 -6.37 -11.14
N VAL A 58 -4.18 -7.36 -11.98
CA VAL A 58 -4.58 -7.34 -13.40
C VAL A 58 -6.10 -7.29 -13.55
N HIS A 59 -6.83 -8.07 -12.76
CA HIS A 59 -8.30 -8.03 -12.77
C HIS A 59 -8.82 -6.63 -12.40
N LEU A 60 -8.29 -6.02 -11.34
CA LEU A 60 -8.68 -4.67 -10.93
C LEU A 60 -8.41 -3.65 -12.05
N ALA A 61 -7.18 -3.61 -12.55
CA ALA A 61 -6.78 -2.67 -13.59
C ALA A 61 -7.60 -2.79 -14.88
N ASN A 62 -8.03 -4.01 -15.24
CA ASN A 62 -8.88 -4.24 -16.42
C ASN A 62 -10.36 -3.85 -16.23
N ASN A 63 -10.79 -3.61 -15.00
CA ASN A 63 -12.19 -3.26 -14.66
C ASN A 63 -12.36 -1.81 -14.19
N ILE A 64 -11.33 -0.98 -14.30
CA ILE A 64 -11.36 0.45 -14.01
C ILE A 64 -10.88 1.23 -15.24
N ASP A 65 -11.47 2.41 -15.46
CA ASP A 65 -11.12 3.30 -16.58
C ASP A 65 -10.39 4.53 -16.03
N CYS A 66 -9.08 4.49 -16.06
CA CYS A 66 -8.21 5.57 -15.58
C CYS A 66 -6.82 5.46 -16.20
N ASP A 67 -6.06 6.54 -16.17
CA ASP A 67 -4.66 6.57 -16.59
C ASP A 67 -3.76 6.02 -15.47
N ASP A 68 -3.96 6.48 -14.24
CA ASP A 68 -3.19 6.12 -13.06
C ASP A 68 -4.06 5.52 -11.96
N VAL A 69 -3.50 4.56 -11.23
CA VAL A 69 -4.13 3.90 -10.09
C VAL A 69 -3.43 4.32 -8.81
N VAL A 70 -4.19 4.88 -7.87
CA VAL A 70 -3.77 5.03 -6.47
C VAL A 70 -4.34 3.86 -5.69
N TYR A 71 -3.50 2.88 -5.42
CA TYR A 71 -3.89 1.67 -4.69
C TYR A 71 -3.66 1.86 -3.20
N LEU A 72 -4.71 1.70 -2.39
CA LEU A 72 -4.69 1.88 -0.95
C LEU A 72 -5.03 0.57 -0.23
N HIS A 73 -4.16 0.16 0.69
CA HIS A 73 -4.46 -0.98 1.55
C HIS A 73 -5.33 -0.54 2.75
N VAL A 74 -6.42 -1.27 2.98
CA VAL A 74 -7.31 -1.00 4.12
C VAL A 74 -6.67 -1.36 5.45
N THR A 75 -5.63 -2.18 5.42
CA THR A 75 -4.87 -2.65 6.58
C THR A 75 -3.86 -1.62 7.12
N SER A 76 -3.74 -0.44 6.49
CA SER A 76 -2.89 0.67 6.96
C SER A 76 -3.75 1.81 7.55
N PRO A 77 -4.44 1.61 8.69
CA PRO A 77 -5.42 2.57 9.22
C PRO A 77 -4.81 3.86 9.76
N LEU A 78 -3.53 3.84 10.12
CA LEU A 78 -2.83 4.96 10.76
C LEU A 78 -2.20 5.94 9.77
N LEU A 79 -2.21 5.63 8.47
CA LEU A 79 -1.80 6.57 7.43
C LEU A 79 -2.65 7.84 7.51
N LEU A 80 -2.01 9.00 7.58
CA LEU A 80 -2.71 10.29 7.64
C LEU A 80 -3.22 10.72 6.26
N THR A 81 -4.37 11.39 6.22
CA THR A 81 -4.92 11.97 4.99
C THR A 81 -3.94 12.95 4.33
N LYS A 82 -3.24 13.74 5.13
CA LYS A 82 -2.20 14.66 4.67
C LYS A 82 -1.07 13.92 3.96
N THR A 83 -0.57 12.84 4.53
CA THR A 83 0.51 12.02 3.95
C THR A 83 0.07 11.35 2.66
N LEU A 84 -1.19 10.87 2.61
CA LEU A 84 -1.76 10.35 1.35
C LEU A 84 -1.82 11.43 0.27
N GLN A 85 -2.23 12.66 0.61
CA GLN A 85 -2.21 13.78 -0.33
C GLN A 85 -0.78 14.09 -0.80
N GLU A 86 0.18 14.10 0.11
CA GLU A 86 1.59 14.31 -0.22
C GLU A 86 2.14 13.22 -1.18
N CYS A 87 1.70 11.97 -1.04
CA CYS A 87 2.03 10.90 -2.00
C CYS A 87 1.51 11.22 -3.40
N VAL A 88 0.24 11.64 -3.51
CA VAL A 88 -0.39 11.98 -4.79
C VAL A 88 0.29 13.20 -5.44
N ASP A 89 0.58 14.23 -4.65
CA ASP A 89 1.22 15.45 -5.17
C ASP A 89 2.69 15.19 -5.55
N THR A 90 3.40 14.37 -4.78
CA THR A 90 4.76 13.92 -5.13
C THR A 90 4.75 13.16 -6.45
N TYR A 91 3.85 12.18 -6.61
CA TYR A 91 3.76 11.38 -7.83
C TYR A 91 3.54 12.24 -9.09
N LYS A 92 2.66 13.23 -9.02
CA LYS A 92 2.41 14.17 -10.13
C LYS A 92 3.64 14.96 -10.57
N GLY A 93 4.60 15.15 -9.67
CA GLY A 93 5.85 15.88 -9.95
C GLY A 93 7.03 14.99 -10.34
N LEU A 94 6.87 13.67 -10.41
CA LEU A 94 7.97 12.76 -10.74
C LEU A 94 8.28 12.81 -12.25
N GLU A 95 9.57 13.01 -12.59
CA GLU A 95 10.04 12.99 -13.98
C GLU A 95 10.86 11.71 -14.29
N ASP A 96 11.66 11.23 -13.33
CA ASP A 96 12.58 10.11 -13.51
C ASP A 96 12.05 8.76 -13.01
N TYR A 97 10.87 8.74 -12.39
CA TYR A 97 10.26 7.55 -11.81
C TYR A 97 8.97 7.19 -12.53
N ASP A 98 8.68 5.90 -12.61
CA ASP A 98 7.49 5.36 -13.30
C ASP A 98 6.34 5.02 -12.34
N SER A 99 6.57 5.10 -11.04
CA SER A 99 5.59 4.78 -9.99
C SER A 99 6.07 5.30 -8.64
N LEU A 100 5.18 5.28 -7.64
CA LEU A 100 5.49 5.59 -6.25
C LEU A 100 5.01 4.44 -5.37
N ALA A 101 5.82 4.04 -4.41
CA ALA A 101 5.43 3.08 -3.38
C ALA A 101 5.89 3.53 -2.00
N THR A 102 5.04 3.36 -1.00
CA THR A 102 5.41 3.68 0.37
C THR A 102 6.33 2.62 0.97
N VAL A 103 7.31 3.10 1.71
CA VAL A 103 8.32 2.28 2.39
C VAL A 103 8.49 2.73 3.83
N HIS A 104 9.01 1.85 4.68
CA HIS A 104 9.52 2.22 6.00
C HIS A 104 10.98 1.76 6.16
N ARG A 105 11.70 2.43 7.03
CA ARG A 105 13.09 2.08 7.34
C ARG A 105 13.14 0.80 8.18
N VAL A 106 13.99 -0.14 7.78
CA VAL A 106 14.33 -1.33 8.57
C VAL A 106 15.68 -1.08 9.27
N GLN A 107 15.66 -1.03 10.60
CA GLN A 107 16.86 -0.78 11.41
C GLN A 107 17.21 -1.97 12.29
N GLU A 108 17.24 -3.14 11.66
CA GLU A 108 17.47 -4.44 12.29
C GLU A 108 18.66 -5.15 11.65
N TYR A 109 19.27 -6.08 12.41
CA TYR A 109 20.31 -6.97 11.88
C TYR A 109 19.64 -8.10 11.10
N LEU A 110 19.70 -8.01 9.78
CA LEU A 110 19.00 -8.93 8.90
C LEU A 110 19.88 -10.14 8.55
N TRP A 111 19.26 -11.32 8.52
CA TRP A 111 19.86 -12.58 8.14
C TRP A 111 19.10 -13.25 7.01
N TYR A 112 19.83 -13.81 6.05
CA TYR A 112 19.27 -14.57 4.95
C TYR A 112 20.08 -15.85 4.73
N ASN A 113 19.42 -17.01 4.72
CA ASN A 113 20.06 -18.33 4.55
C ASN A 113 21.26 -18.56 5.49
N GLY A 114 21.12 -18.18 6.77
CA GLY A 114 22.16 -18.38 7.78
C GLY A 114 23.37 -17.44 7.68
N LYS A 115 23.25 -16.35 6.91
CA LYS A 115 24.28 -15.33 6.76
C LYS A 115 23.73 -13.94 7.04
N PRO A 116 24.53 -13.03 7.62
CA PRO A 116 24.13 -11.63 7.76
C PRO A 116 23.94 -11.00 6.38
N LEU A 117 22.91 -10.18 6.26
CA LEU A 117 22.56 -9.50 5.01
C LEU A 117 23.10 -8.07 4.93
N ASN A 118 23.07 -7.35 6.04
CA ASN A 118 23.30 -5.90 6.08
C ASN A 118 24.40 -5.46 7.04
N TYR A 119 25.23 -6.38 7.54
CA TYR A 119 26.37 -6.03 8.39
C TYR A 119 27.49 -7.08 8.31
N ASP A 120 28.70 -6.68 8.71
CA ASP A 120 29.84 -7.59 8.88
C ASP A 120 29.85 -8.13 10.33
N PRO A 121 29.69 -9.44 10.55
CA PRO A 121 29.68 -10.02 11.89
C PRO A 121 31.04 -9.97 12.59
N THR A 122 32.15 -9.76 11.85
CA THR A 122 33.48 -9.62 12.41
C THR A 122 33.79 -8.18 12.86
N ASN A 123 33.04 -7.20 12.34
CA ASN A 123 33.07 -5.80 12.72
C ASN A 123 31.64 -5.30 12.99
N HIS A 124 31.03 -5.81 14.07
CA HIS A 124 29.63 -5.62 14.39
C HIS A 124 29.29 -4.13 14.65
N PRO A 125 28.51 -3.46 13.79
CA PRO A 125 28.14 -2.06 13.97
C PRO A 125 27.09 -1.90 15.07
N ARG A 126 26.89 -0.68 15.55
CA ARG A 126 25.69 -0.36 16.36
C ARG A 126 24.46 -0.35 15.44
N SER A 127 23.25 -0.58 15.99
CA SER A 127 22.01 -0.60 15.19
C SER A 127 21.78 0.69 14.41
N GLN A 128 22.13 1.86 15.00
CA GLN A 128 22.00 3.15 14.32
C GLN A 128 22.98 3.36 13.15
N ASP A 129 24.07 2.58 13.09
CA ASP A 129 25.12 2.67 12.06
C ASP A 129 24.90 1.63 10.93
N LEU A 130 23.80 0.85 11.00
CA LEU A 130 23.42 -0.09 9.93
C LEU A 130 23.11 0.66 8.63
N PRO A 131 23.43 0.05 7.47
CA PRO A 131 23.04 0.61 6.18
C PRO A 131 21.54 0.85 6.10
N GLU A 132 21.14 1.85 5.34
CA GLU A 132 19.74 2.17 5.12
C GLU A 132 19.10 1.09 4.24
N ILE A 133 18.21 0.32 4.84
CA ILE A 133 17.33 -0.63 4.16
C ILE A 133 15.90 -0.19 4.36
N CYS A 134 15.13 -0.22 3.30
CA CYS A 134 13.70 0.04 3.34
C CYS A 134 12.90 -1.22 2.98
N ALA A 135 11.80 -1.43 3.68
CA ALA A 135 10.81 -2.43 3.31
C ALA A 135 9.59 -1.75 2.68
N LEU A 136 9.03 -2.36 1.64
CA LEU A 136 7.73 -1.96 1.10
C LEU A 136 6.66 -2.27 2.16
N ASN A 137 5.81 -1.30 2.46
CA ASN A 137 4.69 -1.49 3.38
C ASN A 137 3.33 -1.47 2.68
N PHE A 138 3.31 -1.14 1.39
CA PHE A 138 2.13 -1.12 0.53
C PHE A 138 0.96 -0.22 1.01
N ALA A 139 1.15 0.65 1.98
CA ALA A 139 0.08 1.54 2.45
C ALA A 139 -0.50 2.39 1.30
N VAL A 140 0.39 2.91 0.42
CA VAL A 140 0.05 3.61 -0.82
C VAL A 140 0.97 3.14 -1.94
N ASN A 141 0.37 2.78 -3.07
CA ASN A 141 1.08 2.57 -4.33
C ASN A 141 0.41 3.40 -5.42
N ILE A 142 1.19 4.11 -6.22
CA ILE A 142 0.69 4.89 -7.36
C ILE A 142 1.44 4.45 -8.60
N ILE A 143 0.70 4.02 -9.61
CA ILE A 143 1.27 3.41 -10.81
C ILE A 143 0.36 3.65 -12.02
N PRO A 144 0.89 3.89 -13.23
CA PRO A 144 0.08 3.87 -14.44
C PRO A 144 -0.66 2.53 -14.59
N ARG A 145 -1.95 2.59 -14.92
CA ARG A 145 -2.80 1.40 -15.07
C ARG A 145 -2.21 0.36 -16.03
N ASP A 146 -1.71 0.82 -17.17
CA ASP A 146 -1.14 -0.08 -18.17
C ASP A 146 0.16 -0.74 -17.69
N LEU A 147 0.99 -0.01 -16.95
CA LEU A 147 2.19 -0.57 -16.31
C LEU A 147 1.82 -1.58 -15.20
N MET A 148 0.76 -1.32 -14.43
CA MET A 148 0.23 -2.28 -13.45
C MET A 148 -0.18 -3.60 -14.10
N VAL A 149 -0.82 -3.56 -15.27
CA VAL A 149 -1.18 -4.76 -16.05
C VAL A 149 0.06 -5.46 -16.59
N GLU A 150 0.99 -4.72 -17.21
CA GLU A 150 2.22 -5.26 -17.80
C GLU A 150 3.09 -5.94 -16.74
N ARG A 151 3.30 -5.26 -15.63
CA ARG A 151 4.14 -5.75 -14.51
C ARG A 151 3.43 -6.80 -13.65
N ARG A 152 2.10 -6.84 -13.70
CA ARG A 152 1.26 -7.65 -12.81
C ARG A 152 1.59 -7.35 -11.34
N ASN A 153 1.86 -6.08 -11.03
CA ASN A 153 2.39 -5.60 -9.75
C ASN A 153 1.96 -4.16 -9.50
N LEU A 154 2.01 -3.72 -8.25
CA LEU A 154 1.76 -2.34 -7.82
C LEU A 154 3.03 -1.47 -7.84
N VAL A 155 4.18 -2.06 -8.16
CA VAL A 155 5.49 -1.39 -8.20
C VAL A 155 6.04 -1.48 -9.61
N GLY A 156 6.40 -0.34 -10.18
CA GLY A 156 6.97 -0.22 -11.52
C GLY A 156 8.42 -0.70 -11.62
N ASN A 157 9.10 -0.31 -12.70
CA ASN A 157 10.50 -0.66 -12.93
C ASN A 157 11.45 0.24 -12.13
N ASN A 158 11.09 1.51 -11.98
CA ASN A 158 11.86 2.52 -11.27
C ASN A 158 10.92 3.34 -10.38
N PHE A 159 10.54 2.78 -9.23
CA PHE A 159 9.60 3.44 -8.34
C PHE A 159 10.28 4.46 -7.41
N TYR A 160 9.56 5.53 -7.09
CA TYR A 160 9.94 6.48 -6.04
C TYR A 160 9.59 5.90 -4.66
N PRO A 161 10.56 5.67 -3.76
CA PRO A 161 10.30 5.19 -2.41
C PRO A 161 9.84 6.34 -1.50
N PHE A 162 8.53 6.47 -1.29
CA PHE A 162 7.99 7.46 -0.35
C PHE A 162 8.05 6.90 1.07
N ARG A 163 8.80 7.58 1.94
CA ARG A 163 9.07 7.10 3.29
C ARG A 163 7.97 7.51 4.26
N LEU A 164 7.36 6.53 4.91
CA LEU A 164 6.47 6.72 6.05
C LEU A 164 7.25 6.67 7.37
N ASP A 165 6.71 7.31 8.40
CA ASP A 165 7.19 7.14 9.77
C ASP A 165 6.76 5.78 10.36
N GLU A 166 7.21 5.50 11.59
CA GLU A 166 6.95 4.20 12.24
C GLU A 166 5.47 3.97 12.54
N VAL A 167 4.70 5.02 12.80
CA VAL A 167 3.28 4.93 13.14
C VAL A 167 2.44 4.75 11.89
N GLU A 168 2.64 5.60 10.89
CA GLU A 168 1.91 5.52 9.62
C GLU A 168 2.21 4.25 8.82
N SER A 169 3.38 3.62 9.06
CA SER A 169 3.80 2.40 8.39
C SER A 169 3.21 1.12 8.97
N ILE A 170 2.43 1.20 10.07
CA ILE A 170 1.82 0.01 10.69
C ILE A 170 0.77 -0.58 9.75
N ASP A 171 1.00 -1.85 9.41
CA ASP A 171 0.08 -2.70 8.67
C ASP A 171 -0.58 -3.72 9.61
N VAL A 172 -1.88 -3.94 9.48
CA VAL A 172 -2.68 -4.80 10.35
C VAL A 172 -2.83 -6.19 9.72
N ASP A 173 -1.83 -7.03 9.93
CA ASP A 173 -1.83 -8.44 9.50
C ASP A 173 -2.24 -9.41 10.61
N SER A 174 -2.03 -9.01 11.87
CA SER A 174 -2.28 -9.85 13.02
C SER A 174 -3.15 -9.14 14.07
N LYS A 175 -3.64 -9.96 15.06
CA LYS A 175 -4.35 -9.40 16.21
C LYS A 175 -3.48 -8.42 17.02
N VAL A 176 -2.18 -8.64 17.08
CA VAL A 176 -1.25 -7.76 17.80
C VAL A 176 -1.14 -6.41 17.08
N ASP A 177 -1.07 -6.42 15.74
CA ASP A 177 -1.02 -5.19 14.96
C ASP A 177 -2.33 -4.42 15.07
N PHE A 178 -3.47 -5.13 15.09
CA PHE A 178 -4.76 -4.50 15.34
C PHE A 178 -4.81 -3.78 16.70
N ILE A 179 -4.32 -4.42 17.78
CA ILE A 179 -4.27 -3.81 19.11
C ILE A 179 -3.36 -2.57 19.11
N LYS A 180 -2.20 -2.65 18.45
CA LYS A 180 -1.30 -1.48 18.30
C LYS A 180 -1.98 -0.35 17.55
N ALA A 181 -2.59 -0.68 16.40
CA ALA A 181 -3.28 0.30 15.58
C ALA A 181 -4.46 0.94 16.34
N GLU A 182 -5.28 0.15 17.05
CA GLU A 182 -6.39 0.64 17.87
C GLU A 182 -5.92 1.59 18.97
N PHE A 183 -4.81 1.26 19.64
CA PHE A 183 -4.22 2.09 20.70
C PHE A 183 -3.67 3.43 20.18
N LEU A 184 -3.15 3.45 18.95
CA LEU A 184 -2.56 4.64 18.33
C LEU A 184 -3.57 5.47 17.51
N TYR A 185 -4.74 4.89 17.26
CA TYR A 185 -5.81 5.54 16.52
C TYR A 185 -6.65 6.40 17.48
N GLU A 186 -6.31 7.69 17.61
CA GLU A 186 -7.07 8.68 18.38
C GLU A 186 -7.82 9.68 17.49
#